data_26acb5832070c58cca50746152bacb8b
#
_entry.id   26acb5832070c58cca50746152bacb8b
#
_cell.length_a   1.000
_cell.length_b   1.000
_cell.length_c   1.000
_cell.angle_alpha   90.00
_cell.angle_beta   90.00
_cell.angle_gamma   90.00
#
_symmetry.space_group_name_H-M   'P 1'
#
loop_
_entity.id
_entity.type
_entity.pdbx_description
1 polymer ?
#
loop_
_entity_poly.entity_id
_entity_poly.type
_entity_poly.pdbx_seq_one_letter_code
_entity_poly.pdbx_strand_id
1 'polypeptide(L)'
;VTNHSTSTGDLYEGIAAEFGTPVYIFRAESIEQAVADLRAALPGGSEIYFSLKANPNSDVGAILRAAGCRAEISSVGELAAALAAGFDPAEALYTGPGKTEGEIGTALDAGVRNFSCESVRDLRRVASAAERRSSVADCLLRVNAPSAPGQGAMRMTGTPSQFGIDLDSVEVLPMDLVIAGARVHGFHFYPMSNATDEDALIEEIVNSIRYAVELSERWEIPLEVLDLGGGFAAPYGVEGSRPLYPSLRESVEFELDRRLPGWREGNPTVVFESGRYLTCDSGTLVARVLDVKRSRDKDFVVTDTGIHHVGGLSGIGRVLPMRASAALGPSASDGAPAAGAVVGPLCTPADVLNRHIEFGDIAPGRIISVPNVGAYGLSASLMGFLSRPAPVEVVTRGQRVVAASRVVFAREEVSFVQENKSDQEKVRNWDEHYETMLRSVLPRLDAAAEITPHETLQALGIDSLALVHLLGTVEAHYAVTVPDEALFDGRCDTPLGLWEVIRSQAGSRIESGEWHTSV
;
A
#
# COMPACT_ATOMS: atom_id res chain seq x y z
N VAL A 1 13.51 39.86 31.30
CA VAL A 1 12.70 38.82 30.64
C VAL A 1 13.63 37.62 30.47
N THR A 2 13.57 36.70 31.43
CA THR A 2 14.31 35.43 31.40
C THR A 2 13.67 34.53 30.36
N ASN A 3 14.33 34.34 29.22
CA ASN A 3 14.03 33.25 28.29
C ASN A 3 14.27 31.92 29.00
N HIS A 4 13.27 31.33 29.62
CA HIS A 4 13.28 29.93 29.95
C HIS A 4 13.12 29.16 28.64
N SER A 5 14.21 28.61 28.12
CA SER A 5 14.19 27.57 27.11
C SER A 5 13.45 26.37 27.74
N THR A 6 12.16 26.25 27.46
CA THR A 6 11.38 25.07 27.83
C THR A 6 12.06 23.84 27.22
N SER A 7 12.30 22.81 28.03
CA SER A 7 12.93 21.60 27.56
C SER A 7 11.98 20.81 26.66
N THR A 8 12.51 19.92 25.80
CA THR A 8 11.69 19.02 24.99
C THR A 8 10.77 18.16 25.88
N GLY A 9 11.23 17.83 27.09
CA GLY A 9 10.43 17.12 28.09
C GLY A 9 9.19 17.90 28.54
N ASP A 10 9.33 19.21 28.79
CA ASP A 10 8.20 20.08 29.19
C ASP A 10 7.17 20.18 28.07
N LEU A 11 7.58 20.22 26.80
CA LEU A 11 6.68 20.20 25.65
C LEU A 11 5.88 18.90 25.61
N TYR A 12 6.53 17.75 25.77
CA TYR A 12 5.86 16.45 25.72
C TYR A 12 4.89 16.27 26.88
N GLU A 13 5.26 16.70 28.10
CA GLU A 13 4.35 16.69 29.25
C GLU A 13 3.14 17.59 29.02
N GLY A 14 3.32 18.79 28.45
CA GLY A 14 2.23 19.70 28.11
C GLY A 14 1.27 19.11 27.08
N ILE A 15 1.78 18.54 25.99
CA ILE A 15 0.97 17.87 24.97
C ILE A 15 0.25 16.64 25.54
N ALA A 16 0.94 15.83 26.34
CA ALA A 16 0.34 14.67 26.99
C ALA A 16 -0.76 15.05 27.99
N ALA A 17 -0.65 16.21 28.64
CA ALA A 17 -1.67 16.72 29.55
C ALA A 17 -2.91 17.25 28.79
N GLU A 18 -2.71 17.87 27.62
CA GLU A 18 -3.78 18.45 26.81
C GLU A 18 -4.53 17.40 25.98
N PHE A 19 -3.79 16.52 25.26
CA PHE A 19 -4.38 15.58 24.31
C PHE A 19 -4.51 14.15 24.83
N GLY A 20 -3.95 13.87 26.02
CA GLY A 20 -3.84 12.51 26.57
C GLY A 20 -2.66 11.74 25.96
N THR A 21 -2.54 10.47 26.36
CA THR A 21 -1.56 9.51 25.84
C THR A 21 -2.28 8.22 25.41
N PRO A 22 -1.76 7.45 24.46
CA PRO A 22 -0.58 7.76 23.66
C PRO A 22 -0.82 8.86 22.64
N VAL A 23 0.23 9.63 22.31
CA VAL A 23 0.16 10.74 21.33
C VAL A 23 1.40 10.76 20.45
N TYR A 24 1.21 10.90 19.14
CA TYR A 24 2.27 11.18 18.18
C TYR A 24 2.53 12.68 18.10
N ILE A 25 3.78 13.07 18.11
CA ILE A 25 4.20 14.47 17.97
C ILE A 25 5.13 14.55 16.77
N PHE A 26 4.72 15.29 15.73
CA PHE A 26 5.51 15.56 14.54
C PHE A 26 6.03 16.98 14.59
N ARG A 27 7.34 17.15 14.41
CA ARG A 27 8.01 18.47 14.42
C ARG A 27 8.21 18.97 13.01
N ALA A 28 7.59 20.10 12.66
CA ALA A 28 7.62 20.67 11.33
C ALA A 28 9.06 20.98 10.87
N GLU A 29 9.88 21.55 11.76
CA GLU A 29 11.25 21.92 11.45
C GLU A 29 12.12 20.72 11.10
N SER A 30 11.87 19.55 11.73
CA SER A 30 12.60 18.31 11.39
C SER A 30 12.25 17.81 9.98
N ILE A 31 10.98 17.97 9.57
CA ILE A 31 10.54 17.63 8.20
C ILE A 31 11.21 18.58 7.20
N GLU A 32 11.16 19.88 7.45
CA GLU A 32 11.78 20.90 6.59
C GLU A 32 13.30 20.68 6.45
N GLN A 33 13.97 20.35 7.56
CA GLN A 33 15.39 20.06 7.55
C GLN A 33 15.70 18.75 6.78
N ALA A 34 14.83 17.74 6.90
CA ALA A 34 14.99 16.49 6.14
C ALA A 34 14.91 16.72 4.63
N VAL A 35 13.98 17.56 4.18
CA VAL A 35 13.90 17.95 2.77
C VAL A 35 15.14 18.72 2.33
N ALA A 36 15.62 19.66 3.15
CA ALA A 36 16.82 20.44 2.83
C ALA A 36 18.08 19.56 2.73
N ASP A 37 18.27 18.63 3.68
CA ASP A 37 19.38 17.69 3.69
C ASP A 37 19.35 16.77 2.46
N LEU A 38 18.16 16.24 2.12
CA LEU A 38 18.00 15.38 0.96
C LEU A 38 18.26 16.14 -0.34
N ARG A 39 17.73 17.36 -0.48
CA ARG A 39 18.01 18.22 -1.64
C ARG A 39 19.50 18.56 -1.78
N ALA A 40 20.21 18.69 -0.65
CA ALA A 40 21.64 18.90 -0.67
C ALA A 40 22.42 17.67 -1.15
N ALA A 41 21.93 16.48 -0.90
CA ALA A 41 22.53 15.21 -1.31
C ALA A 41 22.20 14.79 -2.75
N LEU A 42 21.09 15.26 -3.31
CA LEU A 42 20.61 14.87 -4.65
C LEU A 42 21.15 15.77 -5.76
N PRO A 43 21.20 15.30 -7.02
CA PRO A 43 21.52 16.11 -8.19
C PRO A 43 20.70 17.40 -8.27
N GLY A 44 21.33 18.50 -8.65
CA GLY A 44 20.66 19.80 -8.75
C GLY A 44 19.53 19.78 -9.78
N GLY A 45 18.33 20.24 -9.38
CA GLY A 45 17.16 20.27 -10.26
C GLY A 45 16.33 18.98 -10.28
N SER A 46 16.74 17.92 -9.56
CA SER A 46 15.89 16.73 -9.41
C SER A 46 14.64 16.99 -8.57
N GLU A 47 13.59 16.25 -8.86
CA GLU A 47 12.34 16.30 -8.13
C GLU A 47 12.31 15.27 -7.00
N ILE A 48 11.64 15.61 -5.90
CA ILE A 48 11.43 14.71 -4.76
C ILE A 48 9.94 14.41 -4.64
N TYR A 49 9.60 13.14 -4.75
CA TYR A 49 8.27 12.63 -4.45
C TYR A 49 8.21 12.11 -3.02
N PHE A 50 7.28 12.63 -2.25
CA PHE A 50 7.00 12.12 -0.92
C PHE A 50 6.13 10.86 -1.02
N SER A 51 6.64 9.73 -0.55
CA SER A 51 5.90 8.47 -0.47
C SER A 51 4.93 8.50 0.71
N LEU A 52 3.64 8.74 0.44
CA LEU A 52 2.60 8.87 1.47
C LEU A 52 2.44 7.61 2.33
N LYS A 53 2.79 6.43 1.81
CA LYS A 53 2.82 5.16 2.60
C LYS A 53 3.63 5.24 3.88
N ALA A 54 4.61 6.14 3.94
CA ALA A 54 5.40 6.34 5.15
C ALA A 54 4.62 7.09 6.23
N ASN A 55 3.85 8.12 5.84
CA ASN A 55 3.00 8.88 6.74
C ASN A 55 1.88 9.59 5.96
N PRO A 56 0.64 9.07 5.95
CA PRO A 56 -0.48 9.67 5.22
C PRO A 56 -1.19 10.80 5.99
N ASN A 57 -0.58 11.35 7.05
CA ASN A 57 -1.13 12.49 7.76
C ASN A 57 -1.09 13.74 6.86
N SER A 58 -2.25 14.35 6.60
CA SER A 58 -2.38 15.49 5.68
C SER A 58 -1.63 16.75 6.14
N ASP A 59 -1.50 16.95 7.45
CA ASP A 59 -0.76 18.11 7.98
C ASP A 59 0.75 17.95 7.76
N VAL A 60 1.27 16.72 7.92
CA VAL A 60 2.65 16.36 7.56
C VAL A 60 2.86 16.51 6.05
N GLY A 61 1.91 16.01 5.25
CA GLY A 61 1.93 16.16 3.79
C GLY A 61 1.95 17.62 3.34
N ALA A 62 1.17 18.49 3.99
CA ALA A 62 1.14 19.92 3.68
C ALA A 62 2.50 20.62 3.92
N ILE A 63 3.25 20.21 4.95
CA ILE A 63 4.61 20.73 5.20
C ILE A 63 5.55 20.29 4.07
N LEU A 64 5.49 19.02 3.68
CA LEU A 64 6.33 18.46 2.61
C LEU A 64 6.02 19.10 1.25
N ARG A 65 4.73 19.30 0.95
CA ARG A 65 4.31 20.06 -0.23
C ARG A 65 4.84 21.48 -0.21
N ALA A 66 4.70 22.19 0.91
CA ALA A 66 5.22 23.56 1.06
C ALA A 66 6.75 23.61 0.91
N ALA A 67 7.46 22.54 1.26
CA ALA A 67 8.90 22.38 1.03
C ALA A 67 9.23 21.96 -0.43
N GLY A 68 8.23 21.89 -1.32
CA GLY A 68 8.39 21.62 -2.75
C GLY A 68 8.52 20.15 -3.11
N CYS A 69 8.04 19.23 -2.27
CA CYS A 69 7.87 17.82 -2.65
C CYS A 69 6.59 17.63 -3.45
N ARG A 70 6.57 16.63 -4.35
CA ARG A 70 5.37 16.09 -4.99
C ARG A 70 4.88 14.85 -4.25
N ALA A 71 3.73 14.27 -4.63
CA ALA A 71 3.17 13.10 -3.97
C ALA A 71 3.43 11.82 -4.76
N GLU A 72 3.95 10.77 -4.10
CA GLU A 72 3.88 9.38 -4.56
C GLU A 72 2.82 8.67 -3.73
N ILE A 73 1.85 8.05 -4.42
CA ILE A 73 0.68 7.40 -3.82
C ILE A 73 0.53 5.97 -4.35
N SER A 74 -0.01 5.08 -3.54
CA SER A 74 -0.21 3.66 -3.89
C SER A 74 -1.64 3.17 -3.59
N SER A 75 -2.55 4.07 -3.22
CA SER A 75 -3.96 3.75 -2.94
C SER A 75 -4.86 4.98 -3.05
N VAL A 76 -6.18 4.75 -3.15
CA VAL A 76 -7.16 5.85 -3.11
C VAL A 76 -7.22 6.54 -1.74
N GLY A 77 -6.87 5.83 -0.66
CA GLY A 77 -6.75 6.43 0.67
C GLY A 77 -5.59 7.42 0.74
N GLU A 78 -4.44 7.09 0.17
CA GLU A 78 -3.29 7.99 0.05
C GLU A 78 -3.58 9.15 -0.91
N LEU A 79 -4.32 8.92 -1.99
CA LEU A 79 -4.81 9.99 -2.86
C LEU A 79 -5.66 10.99 -2.08
N ALA A 80 -6.60 10.52 -1.27
CA ALA A 80 -7.41 11.40 -0.43
C ALA A 80 -6.57 12.21 0.56
N ALA A 81 -5.55 11.58 1.18
CA ALA A 81 -4.61 12.26 2.07
C ALA A 81 -3.76 13.30 1.33
N ALA A 82 -3.29 12.98 0.11
CA ALA A 82 -2.54 13.91 -0.74
C ALA A 82 -3.38 15.14 -1.12
N LEU A 83 -4.63 14.92 -1.54
CA LEU A 83 -5.56 16.01 -1.85
C LEU A 83 -5.86 16.87 -0.63
N ALA A 84 -6.07 16.26 0.54
CA ALA A 84 -6.28 16.97 1.80
C ALA A 84 -5.04 17.81 2.21
N ALA A 85 -3.83 17.33 1.91
CA ALA A 85 -2.57 18.07 2.08
C ALA A 85 -2.37 19.18 1.03
N GLY A 86 -3.23 19.24 -0.01
CA GLY A 86 -3.20 20.23 -1.08
C GLY A 86 -2.20 19.93 -2.19
N PHE A 87 -1.71 18.70 -2.33
CA PHE A 87 -0.92 18.31 -3.49
C PHE A 87 -1.75 18.41 -4.77
N ASP A 88 -1.11 18.82 -5.86
CA ASP A 88 -1.73 18.79 -7.18
C ASP A 88 -1.80 17.34 -7.69
N PRO A 89 -2.99 16.78 -7.94
CA PRO A 89 -3.12 15.43 -8.44
C PRO A 89 -2.48 15.24 -9.83
N ALA A 90 -2.39 16.29 -10.65
CA ALA A 90 -1.74 16.22 -11.96
C ALA A 90 -0.22 15.99 -11.86
N GLU A 91 0.38 16.37 -10.75
CA GLU A 91 1.80 16.15 -10.46
C GLU A 91 2.06 14.91 -9.60
N ALA A 92 1.02 14.23 -9.13
CA ALA A 92 1.16 13.02 -8.33
C ALA A 92 1.52 11.81 -9.19
N LEU A 93 2.36 10.91 -8.67
CA LEU A 93 2.69 9.61 -9.26
C LEU A 93 1.94 8.50 -8.54
N TYR A 94 1.13 7.73 -9.28
CA TYR A 94 0.44 6.56 -8.73
C TYR A 94 1.28 5.30 -9.00
N THR A 95 1.74 4.65 -7.93
CA THR A 95 2.61 3.47 -7.97
C THR A 95 1.90 2.21 -7.42
N GLY A 96 2.64 1.11 -7.29
CA GLY A 96 2.21 -0.11 -6.63
C GLY A 96 1.63 -1.18 -7.56
N PRO A 97 1.77 -2.47 -7.18
CA PRO A 97 1.44 -3.62 -8.03
C PRO A 97 -0.04 -3.99 -8.03
N GLY A 98 -0.83 -3.45 -7.12
CA GLY A 98 -2.20 -3.87 -6.87
C GLY A 98 -3.28 -2.92 -7.38
N LYS A 99 -2.99 -2.02 -8.32
CA LYS A 99 -3.97 -1.06 -8.87
C LYS A 99 -5.16 -1.76 -9.52
N THR A 100 -6.35 -1.60 -8.94
CA THR A 100 -7.61 -2.06 -9.53
C THR A 100 -8.15 -1.06 -10.56
N GLU A 101 -9.04 -1.49 -11.45
CA GLU A 101 -9.69 -0.56 -12.40
C GLU A 101 -10.45 0.56 -11.70
N GLY A 102 -11.10 0.25 -10.57
CA GLY A 102 -11.82 1.25 -9.77
C GLY A 102 -10.89 2.30 -9.18
N GLU A 103 -9.75 1.89 -8.62
CA GLU A 103 -8.74 2.81 -8.07
C GLU A 103 -8.10 3.67 -9.16
N ILE A 104 -7.73 3.08 -10.30
CA ILE A 104 -7.21 3.83 -11.46
C ILE A 104 -8.26 4.84 -11.94
N GLY A 105 -9.52 4.41 -12.04
CA GLY A 105 -10.63 5.28 -12.41
C GLY A 105 -10.77 6.47 -11.46
N THR A 106 -10.80 6.22 -10.16
CA THR A 106 -10.88 7.25 -9.13
C THR A 106 -9.70 8.23 -9.21
N ALA A 107 -8.49 7.72 -9.43
CA ALA A 107 -7.30 8.55 -9.57
C ALA A 107 -7.38 9.46 -10.80
N LEU A 108 -7.76 8.93 -11.96
CA LEU A 108 -7.94 9.69 -13.20
C LEU A 108 -9.03 10.76 -13.05
N ASP A 109 -10.14 10.43 -12.39
CA ASP A 109 -11.25 11.35 -12.14
C ASP A 109 -10.84 12.49 -11.19
N ALA A 110 -9.95 12.21 -10.24
CA ALA A 110 -9.35 13.21 -9.36
C ALA A 110 -8.28 14.09 -10.03
N GLY A 111 -7.84 13.74 -11.25
CA GLY A 111 -6.85 14.50 -12.00
C GLY A 111 -5.46 13.89 -12.07
N VAL A 112 -5.22 12.73 -11.46
CA VAL A 112 -3.92 12.03 -11.59
C VAL A 112 -3.68 11.65 -13.06
N ARG A 113 -2.46 11.87 -13.53
CA ARG A 113 -2.06 11.54 -14.91
C ARG A 113 -0.84 10.64 -14.98
N ASN A 114 0.00 10.62 -13.97
CA ASN A 114 1.26 9.88 -13.95
C ASN A 114 1.07 8.55 -13.20
N PHE A 115 1.42 7.44 -13.86
CA PHE A 115 1.30 6.09 -13.33
C PHE A 115 2.61 5.32 -13.52
N SER A 116 3.06 4.62 -12.47
CA SER A 116 4.11 3.62 -12.59
C SER A 116 3.47 2.24 -12.80
N CYS A 117 3.81 1.58 -13.91
CA CYS A 117 3.24 0.31 -14.33
C CYS A 117 4.20 -0.85 -14.06
N GLU A 118 3.73 -1.85 -13.35
CA GLU A 118 4.52 -3.01 -12.91
C GLU A 118 4.60 -4.12 -13.97
N SER A 119 3.80 -4.04 -15.03
CA SER A 119 3.74 -5.01 -16.13
C SER A 119 3.03 -4.42 -17.35
N VAL A 120 3.18 -5.07 -18.51
CA VAL A 120 2.40 -4.72 -19.73
C VAL A 120 0.89 -4.86 -19.47
N ARG A 121 0.46 -5.83 -18.66
CA ARG A 121 -0.94 -5.98 -18.29
C ARG A 121 -1.44 -4.80 -17.44
N ASP A 122 -0.62 -4.33 -16.52
CA ASP A 122 -0.95 -3.16 -15.70
C ASP A 122 -1.03 -1.89 -16.57
N LEU A 123 -0.08 -1.71 -17.51
CA LEU A 123 -0.11 -0.64 -18.51
C LEU A 123 -1.40 -0.67 -19.35
N ARG A 124 -1.83 -1.85 -19.83
CA ARG A 124 -3.09 -2.00 -20.57
C ARG A 124 -4.30 -1.63 -19.74
N ARG A 125 -4.29 -1.96 -18.43
CA ARG A 125 -5.36 -1.59 -17.50
C ARG A 125 -5.46 -0.09 -17.30
N VAL A 126 -4.34 0.60 -17.10
CA VAL A 126 -4.27 2.06 -16.99
C VAL A 126 -4.73 2.71 -18.30
N ALA A 127 -4.20 2.25 -19.44
CA ALA A 127 -4.56 2.76 -20.76
C ALA A 127 -6.07 2.66 -21.03
N SER A 128 -6.66 1.48 -20.81
CA SER A 128 -8.09 1.26 -21.00
C SER A 128 -8.95 2.14 -20.08
N ALA A 129 -8.54 2.35 -18.83
CA ALA A 129 -9.25 3.24 -17.91
C ALA A 129 -9.19 4.72 -18.35
N ALA A 130 -8.04 5.16 -18.89
CA ALA A 130 -7.85 6.50 -19.43
C ALA A 130 -8.65 6.71 -20.73
N GLU A 131 -8.63 5.74 -21.64
CA GLU A 131 -9.37 5.78 -22.90
C GLU A 131 -10.88 5.91 -22.68
N ARG A 132 -11.46 5.14 -21.73
CA ARG A 132 -12.87 5.28 -21.34
C ARG A 132 -13.22 6.68 -20.83
N ARG A 133 -12.24 7.47 -20.42
CA ARG A 133 -12.37 8.87 -19.95
C ARG A 133 -11.94 9.89 -21.00
N SER A 134 -11.69 9.45 -22.24
CA SER A 134 -11.19 10.30 -23.32
C SER A 134 -9.93 11.07 -22.91
N SER A 135 -9.04 10.42 -22.15
CA SER A 135 -7.78 10.97 -21.65
C SER A 135 -6.62 10.04 -21.97
N VAL A 136 -5.41 10.54 -21.78
CA VAL A 136 -4.17 9.77 -21.91
C VAL A 136 -3.45 9.80 -20.57
N ALA A 137 -3.02 8.63 -20.09
CA ALA A 137 -2.19 8.51 -18.90
C ALA A 137 -0.71 8.53 -19.30
N ASP A 138 0.10 9.27 -18.56
CA ASP A 138 1.56 9.27 -18.67
C ASP A 138 2.10 8.14 -17.79
N CYS A 139 2.83 7.21 -18.40
CA CYS A 139 3.23 5.97 -17.76
C CYS A 139 4.75 5.82 -17.70
N LEU A 140 5.27 5.46 -16.53
CA LEU A 140 6.61 4.95 -16.35
C LEU A 140 6.54 3.42 -16.28
N LEU A 141 7.48 2.72 -16.87
CA LEU A 141 7.63 1.29 -16.67
C LEU A 141 8.54 1.05 -15.47
N ARG A 142 8.02 0.35 -14.48
CA ARG A 142 8.84 -0.08 -13.35
C ARG A 142 9.68 -1.28 -13.75
N VAL A 143 10.96 -1.22 -13.43
CA VAL A 143 11.96 -2.22 -13.82
C VAL A 143 12.47 -2.96 -12.60
N ASN A 144 12.42 -4.29 -12.65
CA ASN A 144 13.10 -5.19 -11.73
C ASN A 144 14.49 -5.52 -12.30
N ALA A 145 15.45 -4.65 -12.00
CA ALA A 145 16.83 -4.80 -12.49
C ALA A 145 17.64 -5.73 -11.59
N PRO A 146 18.66 -6.45 -12.13
CA PRO A 146 19.64 -7.15 -11.33
C PRO A 146 20.32 -6.20 -10.35
N SER A 147 20.47 -6.62 -9.09
CA SER A 147 21.12 -5.83 -8.06
C SER A 147 22.48 -6.41 -7.73
N ALA A 148 23.47 -5.55 -7.46
CA ALA A 148 24.80 -5.97 -7.08
C ALA A 148 24.80 -6.69 -5.71
N PRO A 149 25.73 -7.64 -5.44
CA PRO A 149 25.86 -8.29 -4.14
C PRO A 149 26.37 -7.30 -3.09
N GLY A 150 25.49 -6.78 -2.20
CA GLY A 150 25.85 -5.86 -1.11
C GLY A 150 25.30 -6.32 0.24
N GLN A 151 25.90 -5.87 1.34
CA GLN A 151 25.46 -6.14 2.71
C GLN A 151 24.56 -5.00 3.23
N GLY A 152 23.48 -5.35 3.96
CA GLY A 152 22.82 -4.46 4.91
C GLY A 152 21.54 -3.76 4.49
N ALA A 153 21.19 -3.65 3.21
CA ALA A 153 19.94 -3.04 2.77
C ALA A 153 18.88 -4.10 2.42
N MET A 154 17.61 -3.79 2.64
CA MET A 154 16.51 -4.61 2.14
C MET A 154 16.43 -4.43 0.62
N ARG A 155 16.69 -5.50 -0.12
CA ARG A 155 16.62 -5.49 -1.59
C ARG A 155 15.19 -5.50 -2.05
N MET A 156 14.90 -4.67 -3.03
CA MET A 156 13.59 -4.58 -3.66
C MET A 156 13.59 -5.13 -5.09
N THR A 157 14.77 -5.38 -5.66
CA THR A 157 14.98 -5.87 -7.02
C THR A 157 16.06 -6.97 -7.06
N GLY A 158 16.25 -7.61 -8.22
CA GLY A 158 17.28 -8.63 -8.44
C GLY A 158 16.90 -10.04 -7.96
N THR A 159 15.67 -10.22 -7.49
CA THR A 159 15.07 -11.52 -7.14
C THR A 159 13.64 -11.57 -7.66
N PRO A 160 13.03 -12.76 -7.83
CA PRO A 160 11.63 -12.85 -8.18
C PRO A 160 10.78 -12.03 -7.22
N SER A 161 10.00 -11.09 -7.77
CA SER A 161 9.26 -10.09 -7.01
C SER A 161 7.95 -9.74 -7.73
N GLN A 162 6.96 -9.25 -6.98
CA GLN A 162 5.75 -8.66 -7.53
C GLN A 162 5.97 -7.26 -8.13
N PHE A 163 7.17 -6.71 -8.02
CA PHE A 163 7.48 -5.36 -8.45
C PHE A 163 8.28 -5.36 -9.74
N GLY A 164 7.76 -4.61 -10.72
CA GLY A 164 8.45 -4.28 -11.97
C GLY A 164 8.54 -5.42 -12.98
N ILE A 165 8.91 -5.03 -14.19
CA ILE A 165 9.22 -5.93 -15.31
C ILE A 165 10.67 -6.35 -15.18
N ASP A 166 10.95 -7.65 -15.24
CA ASP A 166 12.32 -8.15 -15.20
C ASP A 166 13.12 -7.64 -16.41
N LEU A 167 14.32 -7.15 -16.17
CA LEU A 167 15.22 -6.61 -17.22
C LEU A 167 15.49 -7.62 -18.34
N ASP A 168 15.59 -8.90 -17.99
CA ASP A 168 15.87 -10.00 -18.91
C ASP A 168 14.60 -10.56 -19.56
N SER A 169 13.43 -9.93 -19.34
CA SER A 169 12.17 -10.38 -19.94
C SER A 169 12.23 -10.22 -21.45
N VAL A 170 12.31 -11.35 -22.14
CA VAL A 170 12.21 -11.42 -23.61
C VAL A 170 10.77 -11.23 -24.13
N GLU A 171 9.81 -11.16 -23.23
CA GLU A 171 8.37 -11.13 -23.54
C GLU A 171 7.86 -9.71 -23.88
N VAL A 172 8.62 -8.66 -23.57
CA VAL A 172 8.22 -7.27 -23.84
C VAL A 172 8.82 -6.83 -25.17
N LEU A 173 7.96 -6.59 -26.16
CA LEU A 173 8.33 -6.03 -27.46
C LEU A 173 7.94 -4.53 -27.49
N PRO A 174 8.65 -3.68 -28.27
CA PRO A 174 8.30 -2.26 -28.40
C PRO A 174 6.83 -2.04 -28.77
N MET A 175 6.25 -2.89 -29.62
CA MET A 175 4.85 -2.81 -30.03
C MET A 175 3.86 -3.07 -28.87
N ASP A 176 4.24 -3.81 -27.84
CA ASP A 176 3.40 -4.06 -26.65
C ASP A 176 3.24 -2.81 -25.77
N LEU A 177 4.10 -1.82 -25.97
CA LEU A 177 4.16 -0.59 -25.17
C LEU A 177 3.46 0.58 -25.88
N VAL A 178 3.03 0.40 -27.12
CA VAL A 178 2.25 1.39 -27.88
C VAL A 178 0.77 1.07 -27.74
N ILE A 179 0.11 1.69 -26.76
CA ILE A 179 -1.28 1.39 -26.38
C ILE A 179 -2.09 2.69 -26.37
N ALA A 180 -3.25 2.69 -27.05
CA ALA A 180 -4.16 3.82 -27.00
C ALA A 180 -4.59 4.10 -25.52
N GLY A 181 -4.63 5.37 -25.15
CA GLY A 181 -4.95 5.78 -23.76
C GLY A 181 -3.75 5.83 -22.81
N ALA A 182 -2.56 5.39 -23.21
CA ALA A 182 -1.34 5.54 -22.42
C ALA A 182 -0.16 6.05 -23.28
N ARG A 183 0.69 6.84 -22.65
CA ARG A 183 1.97 7.28 -23.19
C ARG A 183 3.09 6.80 -22.26
N VAL A 184 3.89 5.85 -22.72
CA VAL A 184 5.09 5.44 -21.98
C VAL A 184 6.20 6.43 -22.31
N HIS A 185 6.77 7.07 -21.27
CA HIS A 185 7.73 8.16 -21.45
C HIS A 185 8.95 8.08 -20.52
N GLY A 186 9.17 6.94 -19.90
CA GLY A 186 10.32 6.73 -19.04
C GLY A 186 10.24 5.49 -18.17
N PHE A 187 11.14 5.43 -17.21
CA PHE A 187 11.32 4.28 -16.34
C PHE A 187 11.30 4.67 -14.87
N HIS A 188 10.87 3.71 -14.04
CA HIS A 188 10.91 3.79 -12.59
C HIS A 188 11.76 2.62 -12.05
N PHE A 189 12.74 2.95 -11.23
CA PHE A 189 13.58 2.00 -10.50
C PHE A 189 13.39 2.18 -9.00
N TYR A 190 13.47 1.09 -8.25
CA TYR A 190 13.46 1.13 -6.79
C TYR A 190 14.33 -0.01 -6.25
N PRO A 191 15.67 0.12 -6.35
CA PRO A 191 16.57 -1.02 -6.14
C PRO A 191 16.65 -1.48 -4.69
N MET A 192 16.61 -0.57 -3.72
CA MET A 192 16.82 -0.89 -2.32
C MET A 192 15.98 -0.02 -1.38
N SER A 193 15.94 -0.40 -0.10
CA SER A 193 15.28 0.36 0.95
C SER A 193 16.15 0.42 2.20
N ASN A 194 16.15 1.58 2.86
CA ASN A 194 16.89 1.84 4.11
C ASN A 194 18.41 1.60 3.98
N ALA A 195 19.02 2.17 2.94
CA ALA A 195 20.45 2.10 2.65
C ALA A 195 21.25 2.99 3.62
N THR A 196 21.95 2.38 4.54
CA THR A 196 22.89 3.08 5.45
C THR A 196 24.28 3.20 4.85
N ASP A 197 24.60 2.41 3.84
CA ASP A 197 25.83 2.41 3.07
C ASP A 197 25.65 3.31 1.84
N GLU A 198 26.38 4.42 1.80
CA GLU A 198 26.30 5.40 0.71
C GLU A 198 26.86 4.85 -0.60
N ASP A 199 27.96 4.11 -0.55
CA ASP A 199 28.61 3.55 -1.75
C ASP A 199 27.67 2.55 -2.43
N ALA A 200 27.01 1.70 -1.67
CA ALA A 200 26.01 0.76 -2.19
C ALA A 200 24.81 1.48 -2.80
N LEU A 201 24.33 2.57 -2.19
CA LEU A 201 23.25 3.39 -2.74
C LEU A 201 23.66 4.04 -4.06
N ILE A 202 24.86 4.62 -4.13
CA ILE A 202 25.42 5.22 -5.35
C ILE A 202 25.51 4.17 -6.47
N GLU A 203 26.06 2.98 -6.18
CA GLU A 203 26.19 1.91 -7.17
C GLU A 203 24.85 1.52 -7.77
N GLU A 204 23.82 1.35 -6.95
CA GLU A 204 22.46 0.97 -7.42
C GLU A 204 21.80 2.09 -8.25
N ILE A 205 21.96 3.35 -7.87
CA ILE A 205 21.44 4.49 -8.64
C ILE A 205 22.18 4.60 -9.98
N VAL A 206 23.50 4.49 -9.99
CA VAL A 206 24.31 4.51 -11.23
C VAL A 206 23.93 3.35 -12.15
N ASN A 207 23.72 2.15 -11.62
CA ASN A 207 23.24 1.02 -12.40
C ASN A 207 21.83 1.28 -12.98
N SER A 208 20.92 1.88 -12.20
CA SER A 208 19.58 2.25 -12.69
C SER A 208 19.64 3.23 -13.86
N ILE A 209 20.53 4.23 -13.83
CA ILE A 209 20.76 5.15 -14.96
C ILE A 209 21.25 4.39 -16.20
N ARG A 210 22.18 3.45 -16.01
CA ARG A 210 22.71 2.63 -17.13
C ARG A 210 21.61 1.79 -17.76
N TYR A 211 20.82 1.11 -16.94
CA TYR A 211 19.70 0.30 -17.42
C TYR A 211 18.62 1.14 -18.10
N ALA A 212 18.34 2.35 -17.61
CA ALA A 212 17.39 3.25 -18.24
C ALA A 212 17.78 3.59 -19.69
N VAL A 213 19.06 3.90 -19.93
CA VAL A 213 19.57 4.19 -21.27
C VAL A 213 19.46 2.95 -22.17
N GLU A 214 19.91 1.78 -21.68
CA GLU A 214 19.83 0.51 -22.43
C GLU A 214 18.39 0.16 -22.79
N LEU A 215 17.46 0.29 -21.86
CA LEU A 215 16.06 -0.03 -22.09
C LEU A 215 15.36 0.98 -23.00
N SER A 216 15.70 2.26 -22.91
CA SER A 216 15.22 3.30 -23.81
C SER A 216 15.54 2.96 -25.27
N GLU A 217 16.77 2.52 -25.54
CA GLU A 217 17.18 2.08 -26.87
C GLU A 217 16.51 0.75 -27.26
N ARG A 218 16.50 -0.24 -26.38
CA ARG A 218 15.97 -1.59 -26.65
C ARG A 218 14.47 -1.61 -26.88
N TRP A 219 13.71 -0.83 -26.10
CA TRP A 219 12.25 -0.80 -26.15
C TRP A 219 11.70 0.40 -26.93
N GLU A 220 12.57 1.21 -27.53
CA GLU A 220 12.22 2.39 -28.31
C GLU A 220 11.32 3.38 -27.54
N ILE A 221 11.58 3.52 -26.21
CA ILE A 221 10.85 4.41 -25.32
C ILE A 221 11.62 5.73 -25.18
N PRO A 222 10.97 6.89 -25.40
CA PRO A 222 11.57 8.16 -25.07
C PRO A 222 11.83 8.27 -23.57
N LEU A 223 13.04 8.67 -23.18
CA LEU A 223 13.41 8.86 -21.78
C LEU A 223 13.18 10.32 -21.40
N GLU A 224 11.92 10.69 -21.13
CA GLU A 224 11.53 12.03 -20.69
C GLU A 224 11.53 12.15 -19.16
N VAL A 225 11.23 11.06 -18.45
CA VAL A 225 11.26 10.98 -16.98
C VAL A 225 12.07 9.76 -16.55
N LEU A 226 12.96 9.96 -15.62
CA LEU A 226 13.74 8.90 -14.96
C LEU A 226 13.53 8.96 -13.47
N ASP A 227 12.71 8.05 -12.96
CA ASP A 227 12.51 7.85 -11.54
C ASP A 227 13.52 6.83 -11.01
N LEU A 228 14.43 7.30 -10.18
CA LEU A 228 15.51 6.51 -9.58
C LEU A 228 15.10 5.92 -8.22
N GLY A 229 13.85 6.14 -7.82
CA GLY A 229 13.29 5.62 -6.59
C GLY A 229 13.88 6.25 -5.34
N GLY A 230 13.89 5.46 -4.29
CA GLY A 230 14.31 5.91 -2.98
C GLY A 230 15.44 5.07 -2.39
N GLY A 231 15.25 4.71 -1.14
CA GLY A 231 16.20 3.88 -0.41
C GLY A 231 16.91 4.61 0.72
N PHE A 232 16.72 5.92 0.85
CA PHE A 232 17.38 6.75 1.86
C PHE A 232 17.02 6.31 3.28
N ALA A 233 18.04 6.05 4.10
CA ALA A 233 17.89 5.50 5.44
C ALA A 233 17.52 6.55 6.49
N ALA A 234 16.80 6.11 7.51
CA ALA A 234 16.67 6.82 8.78
C ALA A 234 16.53 5.81 9.92
N PRO A 235 17.03 6.12 11.12
CA PRO A 235 16.84 5.26 12.28
C PRO A 235 15.36 5.16 12.63
N TYR A 236 14.91 4.01 13.15
CA TYR A 236 13.52 3.78 13.50
C TYR A 236 13.37 3.24 14.91
N GLY A 237 12.60 3.94 15.75
CA GLY A 237 12.33 3.54 17.13
C GLY A 237 13.55 3.57 18.06
N VAL A 238 14.65 4.12 17.62
CA VAL A 238 15.90 4.28 18.36
C VAL A 238 16.46 5.68 18.15
N GLU A 239 17.23 6.16 19.09
CA GLU A 239 17.97 7.42 18.92
C GLU A 239 18.99 7.31 17.79
N GLY A 240 19.26 8.42 17.14
CA GLY A 240 20.22 8.51 16.04
C GLY A 240 19.81 9.56 15.02
N SER A 241 20.72 9.84 14.08
CA SER A 241 20.53 10.80 12.99
C SER A 241 20.48 10.08 11.65
N ARG A 242 19.81 10.69 10.67
CA ARG A 242 19.85 10.23 9.26
C ARG A 242 21.26 10.39 8.69
N PRO A 243 21.67 9.53 7.73
CA PRO A 243 22.85 9.79 6.91
C PRO A 243 22.65 11.04 6.04
N LEU A 244 23.73 11.75 5.72
CA LEU A 244 23.68 12.96 4.90
C LEU A 244 24.10 12.74 3.44
N TYR A 245 24.67 11.60 3.10
CA TYR A 245 25.09 11.20 1.75
C TYR A 245 25.95 12.26 1.02
N PRO A 246 27.14 12.61 1.56
CA PRO A 246 27.93 13.73 1.04
C PRO A 246 28.50 13.52 -0.37
N SER A 247 28.68 12.25 -0.81
CA SER A 247 29.27 11.90 -2.10
C SER A 247 28.24 11.59 -3.18
N LEU A 248 26.96 11.42 -2.79
CA LEU A 248 25.87 10.96 -3.68
C LEU A 248 25.67 11.91 -4.85
N ARG A 249 25.55 13.21 -4.59
CA ARG A 249 25.31 14.22 -5.62
C ARG A 249 26.35 14.15 -6.73
N GLU A 250 27.63 14.27 -6.37
CA GLU A 250 28.73 14.32 -7.34
C GLU A 250 28.77 13.05 -8.17
N SER A 251 28.62 11.90 -7.53
CA SER A 251 28.67 10.59 -8.21
C SER A 251 27.54 10.40 -9.21
N VAL A 252 26.31 10.78 -8.81
CA VAL A 252 25.13 10.63 -9.67
C VAL A 252 25.15 11.68 -10.78
N GLU A 253 25.51 12.93 -10.52
CA GLU A 253 25.64 13.97 -11.54
C GLU A 253 26.67 13.58 -12.59
N PHE A 254 27.81 13.00 -12.18
CA PHE A 254 28.83 12.52 -13.12
C PHE A 254 28.27 11.48 -14.10
N GLU A 255 27.48 10.52 -13.62
CA GLU A 255 26.91 9.49 -14.51
C GLU A 255 25.77 10.05 -15.39
N LEU A 256 24.95 10.96 -14.86
CA LEU A 256 23.92 11.67 -15.63
C LEU A 256 24.54 12.53 -16.73
N ASP A 257 25.55 13.35 -16.44
CA ASP A 257 26.26 14.19 -17.41
C ASP A 257 26.86 13.37 -18.54
N ARG A 258 27.37 12.17 -18.21
CA ARG A 258 28.00 11.27 -19.16
C ARG A 258 27.01 10.59 -20.11
N ARG A 259 25.82 10.21 -19.59
CA ARG A 259 24.87 9.36 -20.34
C ARG A 259 23.66 10.09 -20.84
N LEU A 260 23.23 11.10 -20.15
CA LEU A 260 21.98 11.83 -20.38
C LEU A 260 22.26 13.35 -20.34
N PRO A 261 23.08 13.89 -21.24
CA PRO A 261 23.59 15.27 -21.14
C PRO A 261 22.49 16.34 -21.10
N GLY A 262 21.27 16.03 -21.52
CA GLY A 262 20.12 16.94 -21.46
C GLY A 262 19.40 16.98 -20.12
N TRP A 263 19.80 16.20 -19.10
CA TRP A 263 19.08 16.12 -17.85
C TRP A 263 19.05 17.45 -17.06
N ARG A 264 20.10 18.28 -17.19
CA ARG A 264 20.14 19.59 -16.53
C ARG A 264 19.13 20.60 -17.10
N GLU A 265 18.66 20.38 -18.30
CA GLU A 265 17.59 21.11 -18.98
C GLU A 265 16.22 20.43 -18.79
N GLY A 266 16.15 19.38 -17.95
CA GLY A 266 14.93 18.62 -17.65
C GLY A 266 14.59 17.54 -18.68
N ASN A 267 15.56 17.09 -19.47
CA ASN A 267 15.38 16.01 -20.45
C ASN A 267 16.47 14.92 -20.28
N PRO A 268 16.24 13.88 -19.49
CA PRO A 268 15.02 13.61 -18.71
C PRO A 268 14.89 14.45 -17.43
N THR A 269 13.66 14.61 -16.97
CA THR A 269 13.40 14.98 -15.57
C THR A 269 13.84 13.84 -14.66
N VAL A 270 14.74 14.11 -13.74
CA VAL A 270 15.22 13.11 -12.76
C VAL A 270 14.41 13.21 -11.48
N VAL A 271 13.88 12.08 -11.03
CA VAL A 271 13.00 11.97 -9.89
C VAL A 271 13.58 11.04 -8.83
N PHE A 272 13.36 11.38 -7.55
CA PHE A 272 13.65 10.52 -6.42
C PHE A 272 12.42 10.39 -5.52
N GLU A 273 12.19 9.19 -4.98
CA GLU A 273 11.14 8.92 -4.02
C GLU A 273 11.70 8.88 -2.60
N SER A 274 11.01 9.48 -1.65
CA SER A 274 11.41 9.38 -0.25
C SER A 274 10.23 9.47 0.70
N GLY A 275 10.13 8.52 1.60
CA GLY A 275 9.15 8.53 2.69
C GLY A 275 9.86 8.53 4.04
N ARG A 276 10.57 7.43 4.35
CA ARG A 276 11.26 7.21 5.62
C ARG A 276 12.18 8.36 6.00
N TYR A 277 13.06 8.75 5.10
CA TYR A 277 14.06 9.80 5.35
C TYR A 277 13.42 11.15 5.69
N LEU A 278 12.32 11.47 5.03
CA LEU A 278 11.67 12.79 5.16
C LEU A 278 10.87 12.94 6.46
N THR A 279 10.36 11.83 7.01
CA THR A 279 9.41 11.92 8.13
C THR A 279 9.84 11.21 9.40
N CYS A 280 10.77 10.24 9.34
CA CYS A 280 11.06 9.35 10.45
C CYS A 280 11.47 10.11 11.72
N ASP A 281 12.46 10.98 11.64
CA ASP A 281 13.00 11.71 12.79
C ASP A 281 12.16 12.90 13.25
N SER A 282 11.15 13.27 12.47
CA SER A 282 10.20 14.29 12.89
C SER A 282 9.23 13.76 13.95
N GLY A 283 8.96 12.45 13.97
CA GLY A 283 7.91 11.85 14.78
C GLY A 283 8.41 11.19 16.06
N THR A 284 7.75 11.51 17.16
CA THR A 284 7.95 10.87 18.47
C THR A 284 6.60 10.38 19.00
N LEU A 285 6.54 9.14 19.47
CA LEU A 285 5.38 8.62 20.17
C LEU A 285 5.60 8.79 21.67
N VAL A 286 4.72 9.55 22.33
CA VAL A 286 4.69 9.74 23.78
C VAL A 286 3.62 8.86 24.39
N ALA A 287 3.97 8.12 25.40
CA ALA A 287 3.12 7.15 26.09
C ALA A 287 3.22 7.29 27.61
N ARG A 288 2.23 6.78 28.32
CA ARG A 288 2.20 6.77 29.77
C ARG A 288 2.47 5.39 30.33
N VAL A 289 3.25 5.32 31.38
CA VAL A 289 3.43 4.12 32.20
C VAL A 289 2.16 3.88 32.99
N LEU A 290 1.54 2.73 32.78
CA LEU A 290 0.33 2.29 33.49
C LEU A 290 0.67 1.53 34.76
N ASP A 291 1.71 0.69 34.68
CA ASP A 291 2.13 -0.16 35.79
C ASP A 291 3.62 -0.52 35.66
N VAL A 292 4.24 -0.79 36.81
CA VAL A 292 5.59 -1.36 36.88
C VAL A 292 5.50 -2.59 37.79
N LYS A 293 5.63 -3.77 37.18
CA LYS A 293 5.48 -5.03 37.92
C LYS A 293 6.70 -5.92 37.79
N ARG A 294 7.05 -6.55 38.91
CA ARG A 294 8.06 -7.61 38.93
C ARG A 294 7.39 -8.96 38.71
N SER A 295 7.93 -9.73 37.77
CA SER A 295 7.55 -11.13 37.60
C SER A 295 8.81 -11.99 37.64
N ARG A 296 8.94 -12.80 38.68
CA ARG A 296 10.14 -13.59 38.97
C ARG A 296 11.37 -12.68 39.13
N ASP A 297 12.31 -12.75 38.21
CA ASP A 297 13.58 -12.02 38.19
C ASP A 297 13.60 -10.82 37.23
N LYS A 298 12.47 -10.53 36.56
CA LYS A 298 12.36 -9.50 35.53
C LYS A 298 11.31 -8.45 35.86
N ASP A 299 11.64 -7.18 35.62
CA ASP A 299 10.72 -6.07 35.73
C ASP A 299 10.06 -5.78 34.37
N PHE A 300 8.78 -5.42 34.40
CA PHE A 300 7.95 -5.07 33.26
C PHE A 300 7.35 -3.69 33.47
N VAL A 301 7.66 -2.78 32.56
CA VAL A 301 7.05 -1.46 32.45
C VAL A 301 5.90 -1.58 31.45
N VAL A 302 4.67 -1.55 31.96
CA VAL A 302 3.46 -1.64 31.15
C VAL A 302 3.04 -0.24 30.73
N THR A 303 2.85 -0.01 29.44
CA THR A 303 2.47 1.30 28.89
C THR A 303 1.10 1.27 28.23
N ASP A 304 0.52 2.43 27.96
CA ASP A 304 -0.74 2.58 27.23
C ASP A 304 -0.59 2.46 25.71
N THR A 305 0.64 2.26 25.24
CA THR A 305 0.98 2.00 23.85
C THR A 305 1.69 0.65 23.67
N GLY A 306 1.70 0.12 22.45
CA GLY A 306 2.34 -1.14 22.11
C GLY A 306 2.48 -1.30 20.60
N ILE A 307 2.68 -2.52 20.12
CA ILE A 307 2.85 -2.83 18.69
C ILE A 307 1.64 -2.48 17.82
N HIS A 308 0.51 -2.12 18.40
CA HIS A 308 -0.67 -1.64 17.67
C HIS A 308 -0.58 -0.15 17.30
N HIS A 309 0.37 0.57 17.88
CA HIS A 309 0.61 1.97 17.55
C HIS A 309 1.98 2.22 16.95
N VAL A 310 2.93 1.30 17.14
CA VAL A 310 4.30 1.43 16.64
C VAL A 310 4.92 0.05 16.42
N GLY A 311 5.71 -0.10 15.37
CA GLY A 311 6.51 -1.29 15.14
C GLY A 311 5.97 -2.29 14.12
N GLY A 312 4.78 -2.08 13.53
CA GLY A 312 4.18 -3.03 12.59
C GLY A 312 5.03 -3.35 11.36
N LEU A 313 5.72 -2.37 10.80
CA LEU A 313 6.59 -2.53 9.63
C LEU A 313 7.99 -1.96 9.84
N SER A 314 8.49 -1.99 11.07
CA SER A 314 9.92 -1.67 11.31
C SER A 314 10.86 -2.59 10.50
N GLY A 315 10.35 -3.73 10.06
CA GLY A 315 11.04 -4.62 9.13
C GLY A 315 10.06 -5.42 8.31
N ILE A 316 9.38 -4.83 7.36
CA ILE A 316 8.48 -5.42 6.37
C ILE A 316 8.30 -6.94 6.53
N GLY A 317 7.21 -7.34 7.21
CA GLY A 317 6.89 -8.75 7.44
C GLY A 317 7.67 -9.48 8.53
N ARG A 318 8.55 -8.80 9.26
CA ARG A 318 9.18 -9.33 10.47
C ARG A 318 8.95 -8.35 11.61
N VAL A 319 8.38 -8.83 12.70
CA VAL A 319 8.42 -8.13 13.99
C VAL A 319 9.86 -8.20 14.47
N LEU A 320 10.68 -7.25 14.03
CA LEU A 320 12.00 -7.09 14.61
C LEU A 320 11.79 -6.62 16.06
N PRO A 321 12.55 -7.16 17.02
CA PRO A 321 12.50 -6.65 18.38
C PRO A 321 12.92 -5.18 18.32
N MET A 322 11.96 -4.28 18.55
CA MET A 322 12.24 -2.86 18.67
C MET A 322 13.08 -2.65 19.92
N ARG A 323 14.09 -1.83 19.78
CA ARG A 323 14.79 -1.23 20.90
C ARG A 323 14.28 0.20 21.06
N ALA A 324 13.00 0.34 21.44
CA ALA A 324 12.46 1.65 21.74
C ALA A 324 13.33 2.26 22.84
N SER A 325 14.01 3.36 22.54
CA SER A 325 14.66 4.17 23.56
C SER A 325 13.56 4.89 24.29
N ALA A 326 13.24 4.47 25.50
CA ALA A 326 12.43 5.29 26.37
C ALA A 326 13.35 6.40 26.90
N ALA A 327 13.23 7.59 26.36
CA ALA A 327 13.86 8.76 26.97
C ALA A 327 13.10 9.02 28.29
N LEU A 328 13.68 8.54 29.36
CA LEU A 328 13.24 8.88 30.70
C LEU A 328 13.73 10.30 30.98
N GLY A 329 12.86 11.15 31.49
CA GLY A 329 13.28 12.42 32.05
C GLY A 329 14.39 12.19 33.11
N PRO A 330 15.15 13.23 33.48
CA PRO A 330 16.32 13.09 34.37
C PRO A 330 15.93 12.33 35.63
N SER A 331 16.67 11.24 35.92
CA SER A 331 16.50 10.45 37.14
C SER A 331 16.90 11.30 38.35
N ALA A 332 16.03 11.38 39.33
CA ALA A 332 16.28 12.06 40.59
C ALA A 332 16.88 11.12 41.68
N SER A 333 17.16 9.84 41.37
CA SER A 333 17.60 8.87 42.35
C SER A 333 19.04 8.39 42.13
N ASP A 334 19.82 8.31 43.21
CA ASP A 334 21.17 7.73 43.24
C ASP A 334 21.17 6.18 43.25
N GLY A 335 20.04 5.53 42.92
CA GLY A 335 19.90 4.07 42.90
C GLY A 335 20.51 3.46 41.62
N ALA A 336 21.00 2.22 41.73
CA ALA A 336 21.41 1.45 40.57
C ALA A 336 20.25 1.30 39.58
N PRO A 337 20.46 1.47 38.26
CA PRO A 337 19.39 1.35 37.28
C PRO A 337 18.81 -0.07 37.33
N ALA A 338 17.48 -0.17 37.37
CA ALA A 338 16.78 -1.43 37.22
C ALA A 338 16.73 -1.80 35.73
N ALA A 339 16.83 -3.07 35.41
CA ALA A 339 16.74 -3.57 34.04
C ALA A 339 15.45 -4.36 33.85
N GLY A 340 14.76 -4.13 32.73
CA GLY A 340 13.51 -4.81 32.45
C GLY A 340 13.07 -4.74 31.00
N ALA A 341 11.77 -4.96 30.77
CA ALA A 341 11.15 -4.85 29.46
C ALA A 341 10.05 -3.78 29.48
N VAL A 342 9.94 -3.01 28.39
CA VAL A 342 8.79 -2.16 28.10
C VAL A 342 7.81 -2.97 27.25
N VAL A 343 6.57 -3.06 27.72
CA VAL A 343 5.51 -3.84 27.09
C VAL A 343 4.25 -3.00 26.95
N GLY A 344 3.46 -3.33 25.92
CA GLY A 344 2.19 -2.68 25.69
C GLY A 344 1.01 -3.35 26.43
N PRO A 345 -0.21 -2.87 26.17
CA PRO A 345 -1.42 -3.29 26.85
C PRO A 345 -2.15 -4.43 26.13
N LEU A 346 -1.59 -5.03 25.11
CA LEU A 346 -2.28 -6.03 24.30
C LEU A 346 -2.21 -7.42 24.93
N CYS A 347 -3.26 -8.22 24.69
CA CYS A 347 -3.35 -9.59 25.19
C CYS A 347 -2.52 -10.57 24.35
N THR A 348 -1.26 -10.24 24.10
CA THR A 348 -0.30 -11.09 23.39
C THR A 348 1.12 -10.92 23.96
N PRO A 349 1.89 -12.01 24.12
CA PRO A 349 3.29 -11.91 24.54
C PRO A 349 4.20 -11.25 23.51
N ALA A 350 3.72 -11.01 22.30
CA ALA A 350 4.45 -10.28 21.24
C ALA A 350 4.45 -8.77 21.47
N ASP A 351 3.60 -8.23 22.36
CA ASP A 351 3.48 -6.80 22.62
C ASP A 351 4.64 -6.27 23.48
N VAL A 352 5.81 -6.26 22.90
CA VAL A 352 7.05 -5.85 23.54
C VAL A 352 7.72 -4.76 22.73
N LEU A 353 7.84 -3.56 23.29
CA LEU A 353 8.51 -2.42 22.68
C LEU A 353 10.03 -2.44 22.90
N ASN A 354 10.48 -2.91 24.06
CA ASN A 354 11.89 -3.12 24.36
C ASN A 354 12.07 -4.28 25.33
N ARG A 355 12.96 -5.22 25.03
CA ARG A 355 13.20 -6.40 25.88
C ARG A 355 14.24 -6.17 26.97
N HIS A 356 15.08 -5.16 26.80
CA HIS A 356 16.23 -4.87 27.65
C HIS A 356 16.43 -3.36 27.72
N ILE A 357 15.73 -2.73 28.66
CA ILE A 357 15.89 -1.31 28.96
C ILE A 357 16.41 -1.17 30.38
N GLU A 358 17.38 -0.28 30.53
CA GLU A 358 17.80 0.22 31.84
C GLU A 358 16.96 1.45 32.16
N PHE A 359 16.31 1.44 33.30
CA PHE A 359 15.48 2.56 33.76
C PHE A 359 15.85 2.92 35.19
N GLY A 360 15.89 4.23 35.45
CA GLY A 360 16.03 4.75 36.80
C GLY A 360 14.68 4.72 37.55
N ASP A 361 14.29 5.86 38.06
CA ASP A 361 13.05 6.04 38.83
C ASP A 361 11.82 6.10 37.91
N ILE A 362 11.40 4.94 37.39
CA ILE A 362 10.20 4.82 36.56
C ILE A 362 9.02 4.36 37.45
N ALA A 363 7.89 5.05 37.37
CA ALA A 363 6.69 4.78 38.14
C ALA A 363 5.42 4.96 37.30
N PRO A 364 4.31 4.36 37.67
CA PRO A 364 3.02 4.62 37.06
C PRO A 364 2.71 6.12 36.99
N GLY A 365 2.15 6.57 35.88
CA GLY A 365 1.85 7.98 35.62
C GLY A 365 2.97 8.76 34.89
N ARG A 366 4.22 8.29 34.94
CA ARG A 366 5.32 8.90 34.17
C ARG A 366 5.12 8.72 32.67
N ILE A 367 5.60 9.67 31.87
CA ILE A 367 5.63 9.52 30.42
C ILE A 367 6.97 8.94 29.95
N ILE A 368 6.91 8.19 28.88
CA ILE A 368 8.05 7.72 28.08
C ILE A 368 7.88 8.17 26.64
N SER A 369 8.96 8.24 25.88
CA SER A 369 8.93 8.59 24.46
C SER A 369 9.67 7.56 23.63
N VAL A 370 9.14 7.29 22.42
CA VAL A 370 9.77 6.48 21.38
C VAL A 370 10.14 7.41 20.24
N PRO A 371 11.44 7.67 20.01
CA PRO A 371 11.89 8.59 18.98
C PRO A 371 11.87 7.96 17.59
N ASN A 372 11.97 8.81 16.55
CA ASN A 372 12.18 8.39 15.17
C ASN A 372 11.11 7.41 14.66
N VAL A 373 9.84 7.70 14.93
CA VAL A 373 8.69 6.88 14.50
C VAL A 373 7.72 7.65 13.60
N GLY A 374 8.18 8.74 12.99
CA GLY A 374 7.37 9.56 12.09
C GLY A 374 7.08 8.93 10.72
N ALA A 375 7.83 7.88 10.36
CA ALA A 375 7.56 7.06 9.18
C ALA A 375 7.17 5.65 9.60
N TYR A 376 6.15 5.06 8.97
CA TYR A 376 5.69 3.68 9.25
C TYR A 376 5.37 3.42 10.73
N GLY A 377 5.09 4.45 11.49
CA GLY A 377 4.65 4.35 12.87
C GLY A 377 3.21 3.86 12.94
N LEU A 378 2.27 4.78 12.99
CA LEU A 378 0.86 4.46 13.07
C LEU A 378 0.36 3.76 11.79
N SER A 379 0.69 4.28 10.61
CA SER A 379 0.20 3.80 9.31
C SER A 379 0.53 2.32 9.02
N ALA A 380 1.56 1.78 9.63
CA ALA A 380 2.03 0.42 9.40
C ALA A 380 1.93 -0.48 10.65
N SER A 381 1.05 -0.15 11.59
CA SER A 381 0.85 -0.86 12.84
C SER A 381 -0.48 -1.62 12.90
N LEU A 382 -0.64 -2.45 13.93
CA LEU A 382 -1.81 -3.32 14.12
C LEU A 382 -3.00 -2.56 14.74
N MET A 383 -3.34 -1.39 14.16
CA MET A 383 -4.29 -0.43 14.72
C MET A 383 -5.68 -1.00 15.04
N GLY A 384 -6.14 -2.03 14.32
CA GLY A 384 -7.44 -2.67 14.56
C GLY A 384 -7.45 -3.67 15.73
N PHE A 385 -6.27 -4.04 16.28
CA PHE A 385 -6.21 -5.09 17.27
C PHE A 385 -6.76 -4.64 18.63
N LEU A 386 -7.64 -5.44 19.23
CA LEU A 386 -8.43 -5.17 20.44
C LEU A 386 -9.32 -3.92 20.36
N SER A 387 -9.57 -3.37 19.17
CA SER A 387 -10.40 -2.18 18.95
C SER A 387 -10.00 -0.98 19.84
N ARG A 388 -8.70 -0.87 20.16
CA ARG A 388 -8.19 0.28 20.90
C ARG A 388 -8.20 1.53 20.02
N PRO A 389 -8.50 2.71 20.58
CA PRO A 389 -8.45 3.95 19.82
C PRO A 389 -7.03 4.24 19.36
N ALA A 390 -6.91 4.80 18.16
CA ALA A 390 -5.62 5.31 17.67
C ALA A 390 -5.15 6.49 18.56
N PRO A 391 -3.83 6.71 18.68
CA PRO A 391 -3.27 7.91 19.31
C PRO A 391 -3.71 9.18 18.58
N VAL A 392 -3.71 10.30 19.31
CA VAL A 392 -3.79 11.61 18.67
C VAL A 392 -2.47 11.85 17.93
N GLU A 393 -2.54 12.46 16.77
CA GLU A 393 -1.39 12.93 15.99
C GLU A 393 -1.37 14.45 16.07
N VAL A 394 -0.27 15.01 16.57
CA VAL A 394 -0.08 16.43 16.81
C VAL A 394 1.10 16.92 15.97
N VAL A 395 0.92 18.00 15.23
CA VAL A 395 2.01 18.70 14.54
C VAL A 395 2.41 19.91 15.35
N THR A 396 3.71 20.08 15.57
CA THR A 396 4.25 21.23 16.29
C THR A 396 5.15 22.06 15.39
N ARG A 397 5.17 23.36 15.69
CA ARG A 397 6.17 24.33 15.19
C ARG A 397 6.77 25.08 16.37
N GLY A 398 8.05 24.82 16.63
CA GLY A 398 8.69 25.20 17.88
C GLY A 398 7.97 24.55 19.08
N GLN A 399 7.52 25.39 20.01
CA GLN A 399 6.78 24.97 21.20
C GLN A 399 5.25 25.03 21.02
N ARG A 400 4.76 25.29 19.81
CA ARG A 400 3.32 25.49 19.55
C ARG A 400 2.75 24.33 18.78
N VAL A 401 1.61 23.82 19.22
CA VAL A 401 0.76 22.94 18.43
C VAL A 401 0.13 23.74 17.31
N VAL A 402 0.26 23.27 16.07
CA VAL A 402 -0.29 23.91 14.87
C VAL A 402 -1.39 23.09 14.21
N ALA A 403 -1.43 21.78 14.47
CA ALA A 403 -2.50 20.88 14.03
C ALA A 403 -2.60 19.69 14.97
N ALA A 404 -3.79 19.11 15.06
CA ALA A 404 -4.05 17.86 15.77
C ALA A 404 -5.16 17.08 15.06
N SER A 405 -4.96 15.77 14.88
CA SER A 405 -5.93 14.89 14.25
C SER A 405 -5.89 13.50 14.91
N ARG A 406 -6.81 12.63 14.52
CA ARG A 406 -6.84 11.22 14.96
C ARG A 406 -7.45 10.35 13.88
N VAL A 407 -6.85 9.21 13.60
CA VAL A 407 -7.47 8.18 12.78
C VAL A 407 -8.63 7.53 13.56
N VAL A 408 -9.79 7.41 12.94
CA VAL A 408 -10.97 6.77 13.52
C VAL A 408 -11.37 5.59 12.65
N PHE A 409 -11.54 4.42 13.29
CA PHE A 409 -12.14 3.26 12.65
C PHE A 409 -13.63 3.25 12.94
N ALA A 410 -14.42 3.30 11.87
CA ALA A 410 -15.87 3.15 11.95
C ALA A 410 -16.30 1.86 11.24
N ARG A 411 -17.38 1.24 11.73
CA ARG A 411 -18.08 0.20 11.00
C ARG A 411 -19.18 0.87 10.20
N GLU A 412 -19.13 0.70 8.90
CA GLU A 412 -20.21 1.12 7.99
C GLU A 412 -21.13 -0.08 7.78
N GLU A 413 -22.44 0.16 7.90
CA GLU A 413 -23.44 -0.83 7.48
C GLU A 413 -23.51 -0.85 5.96
N VAL A 414 -23.04 -1.93 5.38
CA VAL A 414 -23.20 -2.16 3.94
C VAL A 414 -24.59 -2.74 3.72
N SER A 415 -25.43 -1.99 3.00
CA SER A 415 -26.73 -2.50 2.57
C SER A 415 -26.51 -3.68 1.62
N PHE A 416 -26.90 -4.85 2.04
CA PHE A 416 -27.03 -6.00 1.15
C PHE A 416 -28.52 -6.27 0.97
N VAL A 417 -28.90 -6.59 -0.25
CA VAL A 417 -30.25 -7.09 -0.50
C VAL A 417 -30.34 -8.43 0.21
N GLN A 418 -30.93 -8.43 1.41
CA GLN A 418 -31.44 -9.68 1.94
C GLN A 418 -32.60 -10.03 1.03
N GLU A 419 -32.42 -10.98 0.13
CA GLU A 419 -33.54 -11.70 -0.41
C GLU A 419 -34.25 -12.32 0.78
N ASN A 420 -35.37 -11.70 1.18
CA ASN A 420 -36.24 -12.23 2.22
C ASN A 420 -36.69 -13.61 1.74
N LYS A 421 -36.18 -14.67 2.37
CA LYS A 421 -36.64 -16.04 2.12
C LYS A 421 -38.13 -16.21 2.38
N SER A 422 -38.83 -15.19 2.89
CA SER A 422 -40.26 -15.19 3.14
C SER A 422 -41.13 -14.83 1.91
N ASP A 423 -40.55 -14.23 0.84
CA ASP A 423 -41.28 -13.87 -0.38
C ASP A 423 -40.96 -14.82 -1.56
N GLN A 424 -40.27 -15.93 -1.31
CA GLN A 424 -40.16 -17.01 -2.28
C GLN A 424 -41.44 -17.84 -2.33
N GLU A 425 -42.60 -17.20 -2.55
CA GLU A 425 -43.74 -17.87 -3.14
C GLU A 425 -43.47 -18.09 -4.62
N LYS A 426 -42.82 -19.27 -4.92
CA LYS A 426 -42.95 -20.01 -6.17
C LYS A 426 -42.94 -19.22 -7.49
N VAL A 427 -41.99 -18.35 -7.70
CA VAL A 427 -41.56 -18.07 -9.07
C VAL A 427 -40.57 -19.17 -9.44
N ARG A 428 -41.00 -20.17 -10.19
CA ARG A 428 -40.10 -21.16 -10.78
C ARG A 428 -39.14 -20.38 -11.66
N ASN A 429 -37.85 -20.47 -11.35
CA ASN A 429 -36.79 -19.75 -12.08
C ASN A 429 -36.59 -20.26 -13.52
N TRP A 430 -37.21 -21.43 -13.84
CA TRP A 430 -37.18 -22.11 -15.11
C TRP A 430 -38.44 -22.96 -15.32
N ASP A 431 -38.60 -23.52 -16.53
CA ASP A 431 -39.77 -24.35 -16.86
C ASP A 431 -39.66 -25.80 -16.31
N GLU A 432 -40.75 -26.54 -16.35
CA GLU A 432 -40.82 -27.92 -15.83
C GLU A 432 -39.94 -28.92 -16.61
N HIS A 433 -39.73 -28.68 -17.89
CA HIS A 433 -38.92 -29.55 -18.73
C HIS A 433 -37.44 -29.44 -18.38
N TYR A 434 -36.94 -28.22 -18.19
CA TYR A 434 -35.59 -27.98 -17.76
C TYR A 434 -35.31 -28.56 -16.36
N GLU A 435 -36.28 -28.37 -15.43
CA GLU A 435 -36.15 -28.98 -14.10
C GLU A 435 -36.09 -30.52 -14.18
N THR A 436 -36.89 -31.14 -15.05
CA THR A 436 -36.89 -32.59 -15.26
C THR A 436 -35.55 -33.07 -15.81
N MET A 437 -34.96 -32.31 -16.75
CA MET A 437 -33.63 -32.63 -17.31
C MET A 437 -32.51 -32.48 -16.25
N LEU A 438 -32.54 -31.41 -15.46
CA LEU A 438 -31.60 -31.24 -14.34
C LEU A 438 -31.68 -32.40 -13.34
N ARG A 439 -32.90 -32.78 -12.95
CA ARG A 439 -33.13 -33.90 -12.01
C ARG A 439 -32.64 -35.24 -12.57
N SER A 440 -32.74 -35.45 -13.90
CA SER A 440 -32.29 -36.69 -14.53
C SER A 440 -30.77 -36.91 -14.40
N VAL A 441 -29.99 -35.85 -14.24
CA VAL A 441 -28.53 -35.91 -14.10
C VAL A 441 -28.05 -35.66 -12.66
N LEU A 442 -28.96 -35.48 -11.70
CA LEU A 442 -28.70 -35.30 -10.28
C LEU A 442 -28.97 -36.57 -9.45
N PRO A 443 -28.13 -37.59 -9.46
CA PRO A 443 -28.43 -38.94 -8.92
C PRO A 443 -28.56 -38.96 -7.38
N ARG A 444 -28.19 -37.91 -6.68
CA ARG A 444 -28.20 -37.83 -5.20
C ARG A 444 -29.24 -36.90 -4.63
N LEU A 445 -30.01 -36.22 -5.47
CA LEU A 445 -31.05 -35.29 -4.99
C LEU A 445 -32.35 -36.09 -4.73
N ASP A 446 -32.88 -35.95 -3.51
CA ASP A 446 -34.23 -36.48 -3.19
C ASP A 446 -35.25 -35.84 -4.12
N ALA A 447 -36.22 -36.65 -4.59
CA ALA A 447 -37.27 -36.18 -5.53
C ALA A 447 -38.06 -34.97 -5.00
N ALA A 448 -38.13 -34.80 -3.68
CA ALA A 448 -38.78 -33.69 -3.00
C ALA A 448 -37.83 -32.51 -2.68
N ALA A 449 -36.53 -32.65 -2.87
CA ALA A 449 -35.56 -31.58 -2.58
C ALA A 449 -35.58 -30.50 -3.67
N GLU A 450 -35.49 -29.26 -3.27
CA GLU A 450 -35.47 -28.10 -4.17
C GLU A 450 -34.07 -27.94 -4.78
N ILE A 451 -33.99 -27.65 -6.09
CA ILE A 451 -32.71 -27.37 -6.77
C ILE A 451 -32.35 -25.92 -6.53
N THR A 452 -31.18 -25.70 -5.92
CA THR A 452 -30.71 -24.35 -5.60
C THR A 452 -30.22 -23.63 -6.87
N PRO A 453 -30.83 -22.48 -7.27
CA PRO A 453 -30.56 -21.84 -8.55
C PRO A 453 -29.14 -21.38 -8.78
N HIS A 454 -28.46 -20.96 -7.72
CA HIS A 454 -27.15 -20.33 -7.75
C HIS A 454 -26.00 -21.23 -7.23
N GLU A 455 -26.29 -22.45 -6.84
CA GLU A 455 -25.28 -23.43 -6.48
C GLU A 455 -24.62 -23.99 -7.75
N THR A 456 -23.29 -24.23 -7.73
CA THR A 456 -22.65 -24.74 -8.93
C THR A 456 -23.11 -26.17 -9.26
N LEU A 457 -23.26 -26.46 -10.54
CA LEU A 457 -23.63 -27.79 -11.03
C LEU A 457 -22.71 -28.88 -10.49
N GLN A 458 -21.41 -28.54 -10.32
CA GLN A 458 -20.42 -29.44 -9.71
C GLN A 458 -20.71 -29.69 -8.22
N ALA A 459 -21.08 -28.65 -7.46
CA ALA A 459 -21.43 -28.80 -6.04
C ALA A 459 -22.74 -29.60 -5.85
N LEU A 460 -23.67 -29.50 -6.80
CA LEU A 460 -24.88 -30.31 -6.87
C LEU A 460 -24.60 -31.78 -7.28
N GLY A 461 -23.36 -32.10 -7.66
CA GLY A 461 -22.93 -33.47 -7.99
C GLY A 461 -22.95 -33.83 -9.46
N ILE A 462 -23.08 -32.86 -10.37
CA ILE A 462 -22.99 -33.06 -11.82
C ILE A 462 -21.50 -33.10 -12.19
N ASP A 463 -21.04 -34.27 -12.66
CA ASP A 463 -19.69 -34.40 -13.22
C ASP A 463 -19.65 -34.01 -14.71
N SER A 464 -18.45 -34.00 -15.29
CA SER A 464 -18.28 -33.57 -16.69
C SER A 464 -19.05 -34.41 -17.70
N LEU A 465 -19.29 -35.70 -17.43
CA LEU A 465 -20.04 -36.56 -18.33
C LEU A 465 -21.53 -36.31 -18.23
N ALA A 466 -22.02 -36.10 -17.01
CA ALA A 466 -23.41 -35.72 -16.73
C ALA A 466 -23.74 -34.35 -17.31
N LEU A 467 -22.78 -33.38 -17.24
CA LEU A 467 -22.93 -32.07 -17.85
C LEU A 467 -23.04 -32.14 -19.38
N VAL A 468 -22.21 -32.91 -20.04
CA VAL A 468 -22.30 -33.12 -21.50
C VAL A 468 -23.63 -33.75 -21.89
N HIS A 469 -24.12 -34.70 -21.10
CA HIS A 469 -25.42 -35.31 -21.31
C HIS A 469 -26.58 -34.33 -21.14
N LEU A 470 -26.49 -33.50 -20.08
CA LEU A 470 -27.49 -32.42 -19.83
C LEU A 470 -27.50 -31.42 -21.00
N LEU A 471 -26.35 -30.94 -21.44
CA LEU A 471 -26.25 -30.00 -22.56
C LEU A 471 -26.85 -30.57 -23.83
N GLY A 472 -26.49 -31.81 -24.20
CA GLY A 472 -27.08 -32.46 -25.38
C GLY A 472 -28.62 -32.62 -25.31
N THR A 473 -29.16 -32.92 -24.12
CA THR A 473 -30.58 -33.04 -23.90
C THR A 473 -31.29 -31.68 -23.99
N VAL A 474 -30.71 -30.65 -23.40
CA VAL A 474 -31.22 -29.28 -23.44
C VAL A 474 -31.19 -28.72 -24.86
N GLU A 475 -30.06 -28.85 -25.55
CA GLU A 475 -29.94 -28.39 -26.94
C GLU A 475 -30.95 -29.06 -27.89
N ALA A 476 -31.13 -30.36 -27.72
CA ALA A 476 -32.11 -31.11 -28.51
C ALA A 476 -33.54 -30.68 -28.21
N HIS A 477 -33.90 -30.44 -26.93
CA HIS A 477 -35.25 -30.11 -26.53
C HIS A 477 -35.63 -28.67 -26.92
N TYR A 478 -34.76 -27.69 -26.63
CA TYR A 478 -35.01 -26.28 -26.90
C TYR A 478 -34.62 -25.83 -28.32
N ALA A 479 -34.05 -26.73 -29.12
CA ALA A 479 -33.52 -26.45 -30.47
C ALA A 479 -32.56 -25.25 -30.47
N VAL A 480 -31.66 -25.23 -29.51
CA VAL A 480 -30.61 -24.20 -29.30
C VAL A 480 -29.23 -24.84 -29.33
N THR A 481 -28.19 -24.03 -29.47
CA THR A 481 -26.81 -24.45 -29.25
C THR A 481 -26.24 -23.59 -28.13
N VAL A 482 -25.73 -24.21 -27.08
CA VAL A 482 -25.05 -23.53 -25.99
C VAL A 482 -23.66 -23.12 -26.49
N PRO A 483 -23.31 -21.82 -26.55
CA PRO A 483 -22.00 -21.39 -27.07
C PRO A 483 -20.86 -21.89 -26.19
N ASP A 484 -19.77 -22.35 -26.82
CA ASP A 484 -18.58 -22.79 -26.11
C ASP A 484 -18.02 -21.73 -25.15
N GLU A 485 -18.09 -20.43 -25.57
CA GLU A 485 -17.66 -19.32 -24.74
C GLU A 485 -18.42 -19.26 -23.39
N ALA A 486 -19.73 -19.60 -23.39
CA ALA A 486 -20.54 -19.58 -22.17
C ALA A 486 -20.19 -20.72 -21.21
N LEU A 487 -19.60 -21.80 -21.71
CA LEU A 487 -19.09 -22.91 -20.90
C LEU A 487 -17.73 -22.57 -20.27
N PHE A 488 -16.91 -21.76 -20.95
CA PHE A 488 -15.58 -21.41 -20.47
C PHE A 488 -15.54 -20.16 -19.59
N ASP A 489 -16.52 -19.26 -19.71
CA ASP A 489 -16.58 -18.02 -18.93
C ASP A 489 -17.41 -18.15 -17.63
N GLY A 490 -17.91 -19.33 -17.33
CA GLY A 490 -18.62 -19.64 -16.09
C GLY A 490 -20.10 -19.31 -16.09
N ARG A 491 -20.67 -18.78 -17.19
CA ARG A 491 -22.11 -18.46 -17.27
C ARG A 491 -23.01 -19.69 -17.15
N CYS A 492 -22.51 -20.88 -17.49
CA CYS A 492 -23.23 -22.14 -17.39
C CYS A 492 -22.94 -22.94 -16.11
N ASP A 493 -22.22 -22.37 -15.15
CA ASP A 493 -21.78 -23.10 -13.95
C ASP A 493 -22.91 -23.37 -12.93
N THR A 494 -24.03 -22.69 -13.04
CA THR A 494 -25.19 -22.84 -12.13
C THR A 494 -26.46 -23.21 -12.90
N PRO A 495 -27.46 -23.85 -12.26
CA PRO A 495 -28.75 -24.13 -12.90
C PRO A 495 -29.41 -22.90 -13.52
N LEU A 496 -29.42 -21.78 -12.82
CA LEU A 496 -30.01 -20.54 -13.33
C LEU A 496 -29.18 -19.94 -14.47
N GLY A 497 -27.88 -19.92 -14.35
CA GLY A 497 -26.98 -19.38 -15.38
C GLY A 497 -27.12 -20.15 -16.71
N LEU A 498 -27.15 -21.49 -16.65
CA LEU A 498 -27.39 -22.31 -17.82
C LEU A 498 -28.77 -22.04 -18.43
N TRP A 499 -29.81 -21.90 -17.58
CA TRP A 499 -31.15 -21.52 -18.04
C TRP A 499 -31.20 -20.16 -18.74
N GLU A 500 -30.53 -19.17 -18.23
CA GLU A 500 -30.45 -17.83 -18.84
C GLU A 500 -29.76 -17.88 -20.22
N VAL A 501 -28.73 -18.68 -20.38
CA VAL A 501 -28.08 -18.90 -21.67
C VAL A 501 -29.04 -19.57 -22.65
N ILE A 502 -29.75 -20.64 -22.24
CA ILE A 502 -30.79 -21.30 -23.06
C ILE A 502 -31.87 -20.30 -23.49
N ARG A 503 -32.37 -19.53 -22.54
CA ARG A 503 -33.44 -18.53 -22.78
C ARG A 503 -32.97 -17.44 -23.75
N SER A 504 -31.73 -16.99 -23.64
CA SER A 504 -31.15 -16.00 -24.55
C SER A 504 -31.02 -16.51 -25.98
N GLN A 505 -30.75 -17.79 -26.17
CA GLN A 505 -30.61 -18.43 -27.48
C GLN A 505 -32.00 -18.79 -28.11
N ALA A 506 -32.95 -19.18 -27.28
CA ALA A 506 -34.29 -19.57 -27.74
C ALA A 506 -35.21 -18.37 -28.07
N GLY A 507 -34.93 -17.18 -27.50
CA GLY A 507 -35.69 -15.96 -27.73
C GLY A 507 -37.19 -16.11 -27.35
N SER A 508 -38.10 -15.51 -28.12
CA SER A 508 -39.54 -15.53 -27.87
C SER A 508 -40.20 -16.93 -27.97
N ARG A 509 -39.47 -17.95 -28.39
CA ARG A 509 -39.99 -19.32 -28.49
C ARG A 509 -40.29 -19.96 -27.14
N ILE A 510 -39.58 -19.58 -26.07
CA ILE A 510 -39.89 -20.05 -24.71
C ILE A 510 -41.21 -19.47 -24.17
N GLU A 511 -41.54 -18.25 -24.55
CA GLU A 511 -42.75 -17.59 -24.07
C GLU A 511 -44.04 -18.10 -24.75
N SER A 512 -43.93 -18.66 -25.97
CA SER A 512 -45.10 -19.16 -26.75
C SER A 512 -45.43 -20.62 -26.47
N GLY A 513 -44.58 -21.40 -25.81
CA GLY A 513 -44.82 -22.83 -25.52
C GLY A 513 -44.91 -23.74 -26.75
N GLU A 514 -44.49 -23.26 -27.92
CA GLU A 514 -44.55 -24.02 -29.18
C GLU A 514 -43.28 -24.88 -29.35
N TRP A 515 -43.32 -26.05 -28.73
CA TRP A 515 -42.29 -27.08 -28.92
C TRP A 515 -42.81 -28.18 -29.83
N HIS A 516 -42.29 -28.25 -31.05
CA HIS A 516 -42.60 -29.36 -31.93
C HIS A 516 -41.78 -30.59 -31.50
N THR A 517 -42.45 -31.57 -30.93
CA THR A 517 -41.97 -32.96 -30.87
C THR A 517 -41.81 -33.49 -32.29
N SER A 518 -40.61 -33.40 -32.86
CA SER A 518 -40.28 -34.26 -34.01
C SER A 518 -39.60 -35.49 -33.46
N VAL A 519 -40.25 -36.62 -33.68
CA VAL A 519 -39.88 -38.03 -33.39
C VAL A 519 -38.50 -38.35 -33.99
#